data_2d19ec12c81366115822837ed42f0d75
#
_entry.id   2d19ec12c81366115822837ed42f0d75
#
_cell.length_a   1.000
_cell.length_b   1.000
_cell.length_c   1.000
_cell.angle_alpha   90.00
_cell.angle_beta   90.00
_cell.angle_gamma   90.00
#
_symmetry.space_group_name_H-M   'P 1'
#
loop_
_entity.id
_entity.type
_entity.pdbx_description
1 polymer ?
#
loop_
_entity_poly.entity_id
_entity_poly.type
_entity_poly.pdbx_seq_one_letter_code
_entity_poly.pdbx_strand_id
1 'polypeptide(L)'
;YVPQSDALFPLLTVKETLLFSAHIRLPSSAFKLSEKLERVESLMAELGLAHVGNRRVGNVHVDMDTRGGLSGGERRRVSIGVELIHDPPVLLLDEPTSGLDSSAALKIVGMLHSMAKNRSRTIVLSIHQPSYRIMEHMNSILLLARGHVVHHGTLEQLQWKLVQAGHQIEPQVNILEYAIEDIMSSK
;
A
#
# COMPACT_ATOMS: atom_id res chain seq x y z
N TYR A 1 -7.55 -6.05 -6.23
CA TYR A 1 -7.69 -5.91 -4.78
C TYR A 1 -6.53 -6.58 -4.05
N VAL A 2 -5.92 -5.89 -3.10
CA VAL A 2 -4.81 -6.39 -2.26
C VAL A 2 -5.35 -6.60 -0.84
N PRO A 3 -5.51 -7.84 -0.38
CA PRO A 3 -6.00 -8.11 0.97
C PRO A 3 -4.98 -7.74 2.04
N GLN A 4 -5.40 -7.62 3.30
CA GLN A 4 -4.54 -7.33 4.44
C GLN A 4 -3.45 -8.41 4.64
N SER A 5 -3.82 -9.69 4.49
CA SER A 5 -2.90 -10.82 4.61
C SER A 5 -2.25 -11.17 3.27
N ASP A 6 -0.93 -11.38 3.28
CA ASP A 6 -0.17 -11.74 2.07
C ASP A 6 -0.27 -13.24 1.80
N ALA A 7 -1.05 -13.63 0.79
CA ALA A 7 -1.16 -15.02 0.30
C ALA A 7 -0.08 -15.30 -0.76
N LEU A 8 1.16 -15.49 -0.33
CA LEU A 8 2.32 -15.72 -1.21
C LEU A 8 2.87 -17.14 -1.02
N PHE A 9 3.42 -17.73 -2.10
CA PHE A 9 4.09 -19.03 -2.06
C PHE A 9 5.51 -18.88 -1.48
N PRO A 10 5.81 -19.47 -0.31
CA PRO A 10 7.05 -19.19 0.41
C PRO A 10 8.30 -19.76 -0.29
N LEU A 11 8.15 -20.81 -1.09
CA LEU A 11 9.27 -21.49 -1.77
C LEU A 11 9.66 -20.82 -3.09
N LEU A 12 8.78 -19.98 -3.66
CA LEU A 12 9.07 -19.25 -4.88
C LEU A 12 9.94 -18.02 -4.57
N THR A 13 10.77 -17.65 -5.53
CA THR A 13 11.45 -16.35 -5.53
C THR A 13 10.48 -15.23 -5.86
N VAL A 14 10.89 -13.97 -5.63
CA VAL A 14 10.11 -12.77 -6.01
C VAL A 14 9.80 -12.80 -7.51
N LYS A 15 10.81 -13.04 -8.34
CA LYS A 15 10.67 -13.09 -9.80
C LYS A 15 9.74 -14.21 -10.24
N GLU A 16 9.87 -15.43 -9.67
CA GLU A 16 8.99 -16.56 -9.95
C GLU A 16 7.54 -16.28 -9.54
N THR A 17 7.31 -15.65 -8.37
CA THR A 17 5.97 -15.29 -7.88
C THR A 17 5.28 -14.34 -8.85
N LEU A 18 5.98 -13.27 -9.27
CA LEU A 18 5.43 -12.30 -10.22
C LEU A 18 5.24 -12.89 -11.61
N LEU A 19 6.16 -13.76 -12.07
CA LEU A 19 6.04 -14.42 -13.35
C LEU A 19 4.87 -15.42 -13.35
N PHE A 20 4.66 -16.14 -12.25
CA PHE A 20 3.49 -17.02 -12.08
C PHE A 20 2.19 -16.22 -12.19
N SER A 21 2.11 -15.08 -11.51
CA SER A 21 0.96 -14.17 -11.63
C SER A 21 0.78 -13.66 -13.09
N ALA A 22 1.88 -13.31 -13.77
CA ALA A 22 1.85 -12.88 -15.17
C ALA A 22 1.35 -14.00 -16.11
N HIS A 23 1.68 -15.27 -15.84
CA HIS A 23 1.17 -16.38 -16.65
C HIS A 23 -0.34 -16.57 -16.51
N ILE A 24 -0.88 -16.38 -15.31
CA ILE A 24 -2.31 -16.55 -15.04
C ILE A 24 -3.13 -15.35 -15.54
N ARG A 25 -2.65 -14.12 -15.30
CA ARG A 25 -3.43 -12.89 -15.51
C ARG A 25 -3.23 -12.26 -16.89
N LEU A 26 -2.12 -12.56 -17.59
CA LEU A 26 -1.86 -12.06 -18.93
C LEU A 26 -2.09 -13.18 -19.95
N PRO A 27 -3.13 -13.10 -20.81
CA PRO A 27 -3.48 -14.16 -21.73
C PRO A 27 -2.36 -14.39 -22.76
N SER A 28 -2.01 -15.66 -23.00
CA SER A 28 -0.93 -16.04 -23.94
C SER A 28 -1.25 -15.73 -25.41
N SER A 29 -2.52 -15.45 -25.71
CA SER A 29 -2.95 -14.96 -27.02
C SER A 29 -2.52 -13.50 -27.29
N ALA A 30 -2.33 -12.70 -26.23
CA ALA A 30 -1.98 -11.30 -26.31
C ALA A 30 -0.52 -11.00 -25.90
N PHE A 31 0.08 -11.86 -25.08
CA PHE A 31 1.42 -11.63 -24.50
C PHE A 31 2.33 -12.82 -24.70
N LYS A 32 3.47 -12.63 -25.39
CA LYS A 32 4.55 -13.62 -25.50
C LYS A 32 5.30 -13.75 -24.16
N LEU A 33 6.03 -14.82 -23.98
CA LEU A 33 6.83 -15.05 -22.79
C LEU A 33 7.88 -13.94 -22.53
N SER A 34 8.52 -13.41 -23.59
CA SER A 34 9.46 -12.30 -23.48
C SER A 34 8.81 -11.05 -22.91
N GLU A 35 7.61 -10.71 -23.37
CA GLU A 35 6.84 -9.54 -22.91
C GLU A 35 6.40 -9.70 -21.46
N LYS A 36 6.03 -10.91 -21.03
CA LYS A 36 5.72 -11.20 -19.63
C LYS A 36 6.96 -11.04 -18.74
N LEU A 37 8.13 -11.47 -19.19
CA LEU A 37 9.39 -11.31 -18.48
C LEU A 37 9.79 -9.83 -18.36
N GLU A 38 9.72 -9.07 -19.43
CA GLU A 38 9.96 -7.62 -19.43
C GLU A 38 9.00 -6.89 -18.47
N ARG A 39 7.73 -7.28 -18.49
CA ARG A 39 6.72 -6.72 -17.57
C ARG A 39 7.07 -7.01 -16.11
N VAL A 40 7.51 -8.22 -15.78
CA VAL A 40 7.94 -8.60 -14.43
C VAL A 40 9.16 -7.79 -14.00
N GLU A 41 10.16 -7.65 -14.86
CA GLU A 41 11.39 -6.89 -14.55
C GLU A 41 11.09 -5.40 -14.35
N SER A 42 10.29 -4.80 -15.23
CA SER A 42 9.84 -3.42 -15.09
C SER A 42 9.06 -3.20 -13.79
N LEU A 43 8.15 -4.13 -13.45
CA LEU A 43 7.38 -4.04 -12.21
C LEU A 43 8.24 -4.21 -10.96
N MET A 44 9.21 -5.14 -10.98
CA MET A 44 10.17 -5.28 -9.87
C MET A 44 10.97 -4.01 -9.64
N ALA A 45 11.39 -3.32 -10.71
CA ALA A 45 12.08 -2.05 -10.59
C ALA A 45 11.18 -0.96 -10.00
N GLU A 46 9.92 -0.85 -10.46
CA GLU A 46 8.92 0.11 -9.97
C GLU A 46 8.61 -0.11 -8.47
N LEU A 47 8.56 -1.38 -8.03
CA LEU A 47 8.34 -1.78 -6.63
C LEU A 47 9.61 -1.70 -5.75
N GLY A 48 10.78 -1.41 -6.33
CA GLY A 48 12.07 -1.43 -5.61
C GLY A 48 12.47 -2.83 -5.14
N LEU A 49 12.11 -3.88 -5.91
CA LEU A 49 12.37 -5.30 -5.59
C LEU A 49 13.48 -5.93 -6.45
N ALA A 50 14.10 -5.19 -7.37
CA ALA A 50 15.11 -5.72 -8.28
C ALA A 50 16.27 -6.41 -7.54
N HIS A 51 16.72 -5.86 -6.40
CA HIS A 51 17.83 -6.38 -5.60
C HIS A 51 17.52 -7.71 -4.87
N VAL A 52 16.24 -8.07 -4.75
CA VAL A 52 15.77 -9.31 -4.10
C VAL A 52 15.05 -10.26 -5.06
N GLY A 53 15.10 -10.00 -6.36
CA GLY A 53 14.36 -10.75 -7.37
C GLY A 53 14.56 -12.26 -7.33
N ASN A 54 15.77 -12.73 -6.99
CA ASN A 54 16.15 -14.14 -6.87
C ASN A 54 16.05 -14.69 -5.44
N ARG A 55 15.64 -13.88 -4.46
CA ARG A 55 15.42 -14.34 -3.08
C ARG A 55 14.05 -14.99 -2.97
N ARG A 56 13.96 -16.06 -2.17
CA ARG A 56 12.69 -16.71 -1.84
C ARG A 56 11.83 -15.78 -0.99
N VAL A 57 10.53 -15.86 -1.19
CA VAL A 57 9.55 -15.11 -0.39
C VAL A 57 9.65 -15.49 1.09
N GLY A 58 9.81 -16.81 1.39
CA GLY A 58 9.96 -17.35 2.74
C GLY A 58 8.65 -17.27 3.57
N ASN A 59 8.64 -17.85 4.75
CA ASN A 59 7.52 -17.78 5.71
C ASN A 59 7.82 -16.79 6.84
N VAL A 60 6.81 -16.04 7.28
CA VAL A 60 6.92 -15.11 8.43
C VAL A 60 7.23 -15.86 9.74
N HIS A 61 6.84 -17.15 9.85
CA HIS A 61 6.85 -17.90 11.10
C HIS A 61 7.88 -19.03 11.20
N VAL A 62 8.54 -19.42 10.12
CA VAL A 62 9.36 -20.64 10.09
C VAL A 62 10.85 -20.38 9.86
N ASP A 63 11.23 -19.26 9.27
CA ASP A 63 12.59 -19.02 8.81
C ASP A 63 13.40 -18.04 9.68
N MET A 64 13.21 -18.01 11.01
CA MET A 64 14.14 -17.30 11.90
C MET A 64 15.57 -17.84 11.85
N ASP A 65 15.75 -19.06 11.34
CA ASP A 65 17.06 -19.76 11.31
C ASP A 65 17.70 -19.87 9.89
N THR A 66 16.95 -19.56 8.83
CA THR A 66 17.51 -19.54 7.48
C THR A 66 17.65 -18.12 6.96
N ARG A 67 18.90 -17.67 6.83
CA ARG A 67 19.37 -16.39 6.31
C ARG A 67 18.83 -16.06 4.90
N GLY A 68 17.53 -15.81 4.70
CA GLY A 68 17.09 -15.64 3.31
C GLY A 68 15.67 -15.16 3.02
N GLY A 69 14.78 -15.01 3.96
CA GLY A 69 13.42 -14.51 3.73
C GLY A 69 13.37 -13.00 3.41
N LEU A 70 12.28 -12.54 2.83
CA LEU A 70 12.00 -11.12 2.60
C LEU A 70 11.66 -10.41 3.92
N SER A 71 12.01 -9.12 4.01
CA SER A 71 11.45 -8.25 5.05
C SER A 71 9.92 -8.10 4.87
N GLY A 72 9.20 -7.72 5.95
CA GLY A 72 7.76 -7.49 5.87
C GLY A 72 7.38 -6.50 4.76
N GLY A 73 8.12 -5.40 4.64
CA GLY A 73 7.90 -4.40 3.59
C GLY A 73 8.21 -4.92 2.17
N GLU A 74 9.22 -5.77 1.99
CA GLU A 74 9.50 -6.42 0.69
C GLU A 74 8.39 -7.40 0.33
N ARG A 75 7.96 -8.22 1.28
CA ARG A 75 6.85 -9.16 1.12
C ARG A 75 5.57 -8.43 0.72
N ARG A 76 5.23 -7.35 1.41
CA ARG A 76 4.05 -6.54 1.10
C ARG A 76 4.11 -5.96 -0.31
N ARG A 77 5.29 -5.49 -0.76
CA ARG A 77 5.46 -5.02 -2.14
C ARG A 77 5.33 -6.15 -3.16
N VAL A 78 5.74 -7.38 -2.86
CA VAL A 78 5.48 -8.54 -3.74
C VAL A 78 3.98 -8.80 -3.85
N SER A 79 3.24 -8.80 -2.74
CA SER A 79 1.78 -8.96 -2.71
C SER A 79 1.08 -7.89 -3.57
N ILE A 80 1.47 -6.64 -3.44
CA ILE A 80 0.99 -5.54 -4.29
C ILE A 80 1.35 -5.80 -5.77
N GLY A 81 2.55 -6.28 -6.05
CA GLY A 81 3.04 -6.60 -7.39
C GLY A 81 2.23 -7.68 -8.09
N VAL A 82 1.80 -8.70 -7.37
CA VAL A 82 0.90 -9.76 -7.89
C VAL A 82 -0.39 -9.15 -8.46
N GLU A 83 -0.94 -8.14 -7.79
CA GLU A 83 -2.15 -7.45 -8.25
C GLU A 83 -1.88 -6.38 -9.32
N LEU A 84 -0.66 -5.87 -9.43
CA LEU A 84 -0.28 -4.86 -10.42
C LEU A 84 0.17 -5.43 -11.77
N ILE A 85 0.39 -6.73 -11.87
CA ILE A 85 0.99 -7.36 -13.06
C ILE A 85 0.17 -7.12 -14.34
N HIS A 86 -1.16 -7.05 -14.23
CA HIS A 86 -2.08 -6.81 -15.35
C HIS A 86 -2.43 -5.33 -15.57
N ASP A 87 -1.71 -4.42 -14.91
CA ASP A 87 -1.84 -2.96 -15.04
C ASP A 87 -3.25 -2.40 -14.79
N PRO A 88 -3.88 -2.66 -13.66
CA PRO A 88 -5.24 -2.21 -13.41
C PRO A 88 -5.32 -0.68 -13.28
N PRO A 89 -6.38 -0.03 -13.81
CA PRO A 89 -6.59 1.40 -13.65
C PRO A 89 -7.01 1.80 -12.22
N VAL A 90 -7.57 0.85 -11.47
CA VAL A 90 -7.99 1.05 -10.07
C VAL A 90 -7.38 -0.04 -9.20
N LEU A 91 -6.74 0.35 -8.12
CA LEU A 91 -6.16 -0.55 -7.11
C LEU A 91 -6.79 -0.28 -5.75
N LEU A 92 -7.36 -1.31 -5.14
CA LEU A 92 -7.90 -1.26 -3.78
C LEU A 92 -6.97 -2.05 -2.87
N LEU A 93 -6.56 -1.45 -1.74
CA LEU A 93 -5.68 -2.11 -0.76
C LEU A 93 -6.31 -2.05 0.63
N ASP A 94 -6.30 -3.19 1.28
CA ASP A 94 -6.78 -3.29 2.65
C ASP A 94 -5.61 -3.30 3.63
N GLU A 95 -5.54 -2.26 4.45
CA GLU A 95 -4.48 -2.02 5.44
C GLU A 95 -3.05 -2.37 4.96
N PRO A 96 -2.56 -1.77 3.84
CA PRO A 96 -1.28 -2.16 3.24
C PRO A 96 -0.06 -1.90 4.14
N THR A 97 -0.22 -1.18 5.22
CA THR A 97 0.83 -0.80 6.17
C THR A 97 0.75 -1.54 7.51
N SER A 98 -0.26 -2.40 7.69
CA SER A 98 -0.45 -3.17 8.93
C SER A 98 0.73 -4.09 9.22
N GLY A 99 1.19 -4.11 10.47
CA GLY A 99 2.32 -4.94 10.91
C GLY A 99 3.71 -4.49 10.42
N LEU A 100 3.81 -3.31 9.79
CA LEU A 100 5.08 -2.74 9.34
C LEU A 100 5.57 -1.64 10.29
N ASP A 101 6.90 -1.48 10.33
CA ASP A 101 7.49 -0.31 10.97
C ASP A 101 7.19 0.98 10.19
N SER A 102 7.32 2.13 10.84
CA SER A 102 6.99 3.44 10.27
C SER A 102 7.78 3.76 8.99
N SER A 103 9.02 3.29 8.86
CA SER A 103 9.85 3.53 7.67
C SER A 103 9.37 2.69 6.48
N ALA A 104 9.05 1.41 6.71
CA ALA A 104 8.51 0.52 5.68
C ALA A 104 7.12 0.98 5.23
N ALA A 105 6.25 1.38 6.17
CA ALA A 105 4.93 1.92 5.89
C ALA A 105 5.01 3.17 5.00
N LEU A 106 5.86 4.13 5.35
CA LEU A 106 6.05 5.35 4.56
C LEU A 106 6.59 5.07 3.15
N LYS A 107 7.52 4.11 3.02
CA LYS A 107 8.04 3.68 1.70
C LYS A 107 6.95 3.08 0.82
N ILE A 108 6.05 2.25 1.37
CA ILE A 108 4.93 1.68 0.62
C ILE A 108 3.97 2.77 0.16
N VAL A 109 3.58 3.68 1.05
CA VAL A 109 2.65 4.75 0.70
C VAL A 109 3.26 5.71 -0.32
N GLY A 110 4.53 6.10 -0.16
CA GLY A 110 5.25 6.93 -1.12
C GLY A 110 5.36 6.28 -2.51
N MET A 111 5.61 4.97 -2.55
CA MET A 111 5.61 4.18 -3.79
C MET A 111 4.22 4.20 -4.46
N LEU A 112 3.15 3.94 -3.70
CA LEU A 112 1.77 3.95 -4.21
C LEU A 112 1.38 5.35 -4.71
N HIS A 113 1.73 6.41 -3.99
CA HIS A 113 1.52 7.80 -4.41
C HIS A 113 2.22 8.09 -5.75
N SER A 114 3.48 7.68 -5.89
CA SER A 114 4.23 7.84 -7.14
C SER A 114 3.59 7.09 -8.32
N MET A 115 3.11 5.87 -8.07
CA MET A 115 2.40 5.07 -9.07
C MET A 115 1.07 5.71 -9.50
N ALA A 116 0.30 6.27 -8.56
CA ALA A 116 -0.93 6.98 -8.85
C ALA A 116 -0.67 8.17 -9.77
N LYS A 117 0.35 8.97 -9.45
CA LYS A 117 0.72 10.18 -10.20
C LYS A 117 1.26 9.86 -11.60
N ASN A 118 2.20 8.89 -11.71
CA ASN A 118 2.93 8.63 -12.95
C ASN A 118 2.12 7.85 -13.98
N ARG A 119 1.14 7.06 -13.57
CA ARG A 119 0.35 6.18 -14.45
C ARG A 119 -1.13 6.51 -14.49
N SER A 120 -1.54 7.65 -13.93
CA SER A 120 -2.96 8.07 -13.85
C SER A 120 -3.87 6.97 -13.27
N ARG A 121 -3.38 6.23 -12.25
CA ARG A 121 -4.14 5.21 -11.55
C ARG A 121 -4.92 5.80 -10.39
N THR A 122 -6.09 5.26 -10.14
CA THR A 122 -6.82 5.49 -8.89
C THR A 122 -6.40 4.44 -7.87
N ILE A 123 -5.84 4.88 -6.75
CA ILE A 123 -5.46 4.00 -5.64
C ILE A 123 -6.29 4.37 -4.43
N VAL A 124 -7.03 3.40 -3.92
CA VAL A 124 -7.82 3.52 -2.68
C VAL A 124 -7.27 2.55 -1.66
N LEU A 125 -6.99 3.03 -0.46
CA LEU A 125 -6.46 2.18 0.59
C LEU A 125 -7.15 2.48 1.94
N SER A 126 -7.38 1.45 2.73
CA SER A 126 -7.75 1.59 4.13
C SER A 126 -6.47 1.71 4.97
N ILE A 127 -6.45 2.60 5.95
CA ILE A 127 -5.36 2.71 6.93
C ILE A 127 -5.96 2.95 8.31
N HIS A 128 -5.44 2.24 9.30
CA HIS A 128 -5.74 2.50 10.70
C HIS A 128 -4.65 3.39 11.31
N GLN A 129 -5.02 4.52 11.90
CA GLN A 129 -4.13 5.47 12.60
C GLN A 129 -2.85 5.84 11.80
N PRO A 130 -2.97 6.42 10.60
CA PRO A 130 -1.79 6.82 9.83
C PRO A 130 -1.02 7.94 10.54
N SER A 131 0.32 7.94 10.42
CA SER A 131 1.13 9.08 10.84
C SER A 131 0.86 10.31 9.95
N TYR A 132 1.18 11.50 10.46
CA TYR A 132 1.05 12.74 9.69
C TYR A 132 1.77 12.66 8.32
N ARG A 133 2.99 12.10 8.29
CA ARG A 133 3.76 11.90 7.05
C ARG A 133 3.07 11.01 6.03
N ILE A 134 2.32 10.01 6.47
CA ILE A 134 1.52 9.16 5.59
C ILE A 134 0.37 9.96 5.00
N MET A 135 -0.32 10.78 5.81
CA MET A 135 -1.43 11.61 5.37
C MET A 135 -1.05 12.64 4.31
N GLU A 136 0.16 13.20 4.38
CA GLU A 136 0.69 14.13 3.36
C GLU A 136 0.77 13.53 1.95
N HIS A 137 0.82 12.19 1.83
CA HIS A 137 0.79 11.51 0.53
C HIS A 137 -0.63 11.28 -0.02
N MET A 138 -1.68 11.59 0.75
CA MET A 138 -3.06 11.37 0.34
C MET A 138 -3.61 12.57 -0.41
N ASN A 139 -4.19 12.34 -1.58
CA ASN A 139 -4.88 13.40 -2.34
C ASN A 139 -6.25 13.71 -1.72
N SER A 140 -6.92 12.70 -1.17
CA SER A 140 -8.22 12.81 -0.53
C SER A 140 -8.31 11.81 0.63
N ILE A 141 -8.97 12.20 1.70
CA ILE A 141 -9.19 11.41 2.91
C ILE A 141 -10.68 11.25 3.10
N LEU A 142 -11.12 10.00 3.27
CA LEU A 142 -12.46 9.64 3.73
C LEU A 142 -12.35 9.15 5.18
N LEU A 143 -12.79 9.97 6.13
CA LEU A 143 -12.79 9.61 7.55
C LEU A 143 -14.15 9.03 7.93
N LEU A 144 -14.12 7.80 8.44
CA LEU A 144 -15.30 7.06 8.89
C LEU A 144 -15.26 6.89 10.41
N ALA A 145 -16.32 7.22 11.09
CA ALA A 145 -16.50 6.94 12.52
C ALA A 145 -17.94 6.56 12.82
N ARG A 146 -18.16 5.52 13.64
CA ARG A 146 -19.48 5.04 14.08
C ARG A 146 -20.46 4.81 12.91
N GLY A 147 -19.98 4.33 11.77
CA GLY A 147 -20.82 4.05 10.60
C GLY A 147 -21.20 5.29 9.77
N HIS A 148 -20.65 6.47 10.08
CA HIS A 148 -20.90 7.72 9.36
C HIS A 148 -19.65 8.27 8.70
N VAL A 149 -19.83 8.98 7.57
CA VAL A 149 -18.78 9.78 6.94
C VAL A 149 -18.64 11.09 7.72
N VAL A 150 -17.50 11.28 8.33
CA VAL A 150 -17.16 12.48 9.13
C VAL A 150 -16.51 13.53 8.28
N HIS A 151 -15.61 13.11 7.41
CA HIS A 151 -14.92 13.98 6.47
C HIS A 151 -14.70 13.26 5.15
N HIS A 152 -14.83 14.02 4.07
CA HIS A 152 -14.39 13.62 2.74
C HIS A 152 -13.78 14.84 2.07
N GLY A 153 -12.50 14.77 1.74
CA GLY A 153 -11.76 15.89 1.16
C GLY A 153 -10.26 15.82 1.42
N THR A 154 -9.57 16.94 1.24
CA THR A 154 -8.12 17.03 1.46
C THR A 154 -7.79 17.14 2.96
N LEU A 155 -6.51 16.91 3.29
CA LEU A 155 -5.99 17.12 4.65
C LEU A 155 -6.18 18.57 5.11
N GLU A 156 -5.95 19.54 4.22
CA GLU A 156 -6.13 20.97 4.49
C GLU A 156 -7.59 21.32 4.82
N GLN A 157 -8.54 20.73 4.10
CA GLN A 157 -9.96 20.92 4.38
C GLN A 157 -10.37 20.34 5.74
N LEU A 158 -9.77 19.22 6.14
CA LEU A 158 -9.98 18.65 7.47
C LEU A 158 -9.42 19.57 8.56
N GLN A 159 -8.19 20.07 8.39
CA GLN A 159 -7.57 21.03 9.31
C GLN A 159 -8.42 22.29 9.47
N TRP A 160 -8.88 22.85 8.36
CA TRP A 160 -9.73 24.04 8.39
C TRP A 160 -11.02 23.83 9.19
N LYS A 161 -11.70 22.69 8.99
CA LYS A 161 -12.91 22.32 9.74
C LYS A 161 -12.66 22.24 11.25
N LEU A 162 -11.56 21.60 11.66
CA LEU A 162 -11.21 21.46 13.07
C LEU A 162 -10.88 22.81 13.73
N VAL A 163 -10.17 23.68 13.02
CA VAL A 163 -9.92 25.06 13.50
C VAL A 163 -11.24 25.83 13.67
N GLN A 164 -12.20 25.70 12.76
CA GLN A 164 -13.52 26.31 12.89
C GLN A 164 -14.33 25.73 14.07
N ALA A 165 -14.12 24.47 14.42
CA ALA A 165 -14.69 23.83 15.59
C ALA A 165 -14.02 24.25 16.91
N GLY A 166 -12.97 25.09 16.87
CA GLY A 166 -12.28 25.62 18.05
C GLY A 166 -11.05 24.85 18.50
N HIS A 167 -10.61 23.82 17.73
CA HIS A 167 -9.40 23.07 18.05
C HIS A 167 -8.14 23.87 17.69
N GLN A 168 -7.20 23.95 18.61
CA GLN A 168 -5.85 24.46 18.34
C GLN A 168 -5.00 23.29 17.80
N ILE A 169 -4.72 23.31 16.49
CA ILE A 169 -3.93 22.25 15.84
C ILE A 169 -2.46 22.67 15.85
N GLU A 170 -1.64 21.97 16.61
CA GLU A 170 -0.20 22.14 16.57
C GLU A 170 0.39 21.57 15.26
N PRO A 171 1.50 22.17 14.75
CA PRO A 171 2.17 21.64 13.56
C PRO A 171 2.61 20.17 13.75
N GLN A 172 2.34 19.33 12.77
CA GLN A 172 2.74 17.90 12.73
C GLN A 172 2.03 16.95 13.72
N VAL A 173 1.00 17.41 14.41
CA VAL A 173 0.16 16.53 15.24
C VAL A 173 -0.79 15.73 14.36
N ASN A 174 -1.13 14.53 14.82
CA ASN A 174 -2.10 13.67 14.13
C ASN A 174 -3.52 14.22 14.27
N ILE A 175 -3.92 15.02 13.28
CA ILE A 175 -5.23 15.70 13.28
C ILE A 175 -6.43 14.74 13.26
N LEU A 176 -6.22 13.46 12.91
CA LEU A 176 -7.29 12.46 12.94
C LEU A 176 -7.72 12.13 14.38
N GLU A 177 -6.81 12.23 15.36
CA GLU A 177 -7.15 12.04 16.76
C GLU A 177 -8.15 13.11 17.21
N TYR A 178 -7.88 14.38 16.91
CA TYR A 178 -8.82 15.49 17.19
C TYR A 178 -10.16 15.32 16.46
N ALA A 179 -10.13 14.91 15.18
CA ALA A 179 -11.36 14.71 14.42
C ALA A 179 -12.23 13.57 14.99
N ILE A 180 -11.60 12.53 15.53
CA ILE A 180 -12.31 11.41 16.17
C ILE A 180 -12.82 11.83 17.55
N GLU A 181 -12.03 12.55 18.35
CA GLU A 181 -12.40 13.03 19.69
C GLU A 181 -13.59 13.99 19.63
N ASP A 182 -13.59 14.93 18.66
CA ASP A 182 -14.69 15.87 18.46
C ASP A 182 -16.01 15.16 18.20
N ILE A 183 -16.00 14.11 17.38
CA ILE A 183 -17.17 13.28 17.10
C ILE A 183 -17.57 12.44 18.32
N MET A 184 -16.63 12.03 19.14
CA MET A 184 -16.88 11.28 20.37
C MET A 184 -17.47 12.17 21.45
N SER A 185 -17.16 13.47 21.44
CA SER A 185 -17.57 14.47 22.45
C SER A 185 -18.90 15.16 22.08
N SER A 186 -19.25 15.19 20.79
CA SER A 186 -20.49 15.79 20.28
C SER A 186 -21.69 14.83 20.49
N LYS A 187 -22.06 14.64 21.76
CA LYS A 187 -23.30 13.96 22.20
C LYS A 187 -24.20 14.93 22.92
#